data_51a4d34ec1952c0e2dff7e4204128f3d
#
_entry.id   51a4d34ec1952c0e2dff7e4204128f3d
#
_cell.length_a   1.000
_cell.length_b   1.000
_cell.length_c   1.000
_cell.angle_alpha   90.00
_cell.angle_beta   90.00
_cell.angle_gamma   90.00
#
_symmetry.space_group_name_H-M   'P 1'
#
loop_
_entity.id
_entity.type
_entity.pdbx_description
1 polymer ?
#
loop_
_entity_poly.entity_id
_entity_poly.type
_entity_poly.pdbx_seq_one_letter_code
_entity_poly.pdbx_strand_id
1 'polypeptide(L)'
;SDSIIGVTGSWTTVKEQQAEFYARLLAAEGFATLTFDFRGFGQSEGTPRSWENPERKISDIHAAVTYAVEQLGAARIGALGICASSGYQAVNAASDSRGNSLAMIAPWLHNMQLVAPYYGGEAGVQERIVASRAAHARYQETGEVDYIPAISTTDPAAAMYGPYDYYLDPQRGDIPEWDKCIATMSWEPWLTFNPLISAPQITIPVHMIHSPEAAVPDGAQQFYDHLPGPKKLRWIEGTQLDFYDQPTQVSHALRTTADHFRNTL
;
A
#
# COMPACT_ATOMS: atom_id res chain seq x y z
N SER A 1 -1.76 -8.62 -24.37
CA SER A 1 -1.65 -9.54 -23.20
C SER A 1 -3.02 -9.73 -22.64
N ASP A 2 -3.43 -10.97 -22.44
CA ASP A 2 -4.74 -11.32 -21.85
C ASP A 2 -4.74 -11.08 -20.32
N SER A 3 -3.61 -10.68 -19.77
CA SER A 3 -3.45 -10.41 -18.34
C SER A 3 -3.05 -8.96 -18.08
N ILE A 4 -3.56 -8.37 -17.00
CA ILE A 4 -3.21 -7.03 -16.52
C ILE A 4 -2.81 -7.12 -15.05
N ILE A 5 -1.72 -6.44 -14.69
CA ILE A 5 -1.26 -6.32 -13.31
C ILE A 5 -1.62 -4.93 -12.78
N GLY A 6 -2.51 -4.88 -11.80
CA GLY A 6 -2.80 -3.67 -11.04
C GLY A 6 -1.67 -3.39 -10.04
N VAL A 7 -1.05 -2.21 -10.10
CA VAL A 7 0.07 -1.83 -9.22
C VAL A 7 -0.32 -0.66 -8.35
N THR A 8 -0.17 -0.79 -7.04
CA THR A 8 -0.53 0.23 -6.05
C THR A 8 0.64 0.52 -5.10
N GLY A 9 0.78 1.78 -4.71
CA GLY A 9 1.92 2.31 -3.97
C GLY A 9 1.77 2.29 -2.46
N SER A 10 2.65 3.01 -1.78
CA SER A 10 2.72 3.04 -0.33
C SER A 10 1.69 3.99 0.30
N TRP A 11 1.76 4.12 1.62
CA TRP A 11 0.87 4.95 2.42
C TRP A 11 0.94 6.43 2.01
N THR A 12 -0.22 7.07 1.86
CA THR A 12 -0.38 8.49 1.47
C THR A 12 0.09 8.88 0.06
N THR A 13 0.70 7.98 -0.70
CA THR A 13 1.35 8.28 -1.98
C THR A 13 0.38 8.38 -3.15
N VAL A 14 0.89 8.97 -4.23
CA VAL A 14 0.22 9.04 -5.54
C VAL A 14 0.83 8.03 -6.51
N LYS A 15 0.16 7.78 -7.63
CA LYS A 15 0.58 6.77 -8.61
C LYS A 15 1.98 7.02 -9.20
N GLU A 16 2.37 8.27 -9.35
CA GLU A 16 3.66 8.67 -9.93
C GLU A 16 4.87 8.25 -9.10
N GLN A 17 4.66 7.89 -7.83
CA GLN A 17 5.71 7.39 -6.93
C GLN A 17 5.97 5.88 -7.17
N GLN A 18 5.94 5.03 -6.14
CA GLN A 18 6.33 3.61 -6.27
C GLN A 18 5.46 2.83 -7.26
N ALA A 19 4.15 3.16 -7.38
CA ALA A 19 3.26 2.40 -8.23
C ALA A 19 3.65 2.47 -9.71
N GLU A 20 3.82 3.66 -10.25
CA GLU A 20 4.23 3.84 -11.66
C GLU A 20 5.66 3.36 -11.89
N PHE A 21 6.56 3.58 -10.92
CA PHE A 21 7.93 3.10 -11.02
C PHE A 21 7.99 1.58 -11.25
N TYR A 22 7.34 0.79 -10.39
CA TYR A 22 7.28 -0.67 -10.57
C TYR A 22 6.43 -1.11 -11.77
N ALA A 23 5.37 -0.38 -12.09
CA ALA A 23 4.56 -0.66 -13.27
C ALA A 23 5.38 -0.54 -14.56
N ARG A 24 6.22 0.49 -14.69
CA ARG A 24 7.12 0.68 -15.83
C ARG A 24 8.17 -0.42 -15.92
N LEU A 25 8.72 -0.85 -14.79
CA LEU A 25 9.68 -1.95 -14.74
C LEU A 25 9.03 -3.28 -15.19
N LEU A 26 7.83 -3.58 -14.70
CA LEU A 26 7.08 -4.76 -15.13
C LEU A 26 6.66 -4.68 -16.60
N ALA A 27 6.34 -3.48 -17.10
CA ALA A 27 6.04 -3.28 -18.52
C ALA A 27 7.27 -3.56 -19.41
N ALA A 28 8.46 -3.19 -18.96
CA ALA A 28 9.72 -3.53 -19.63
C ALA A 28 9.99 -5.07 -19.63
N GLU A 29 9.45 -5.80 -18.67
CA GLU A 29 9.47 -7.27 -18.59
C GLU A 29 8.35 -7.94 -19.44
N GLY A 30 7.55 -7.13 -20.17
CA GLY A 30 6.53 -7.60 -21.11
C GLY A 30 5.11 -7.73 -20.53
N PHE A 31 4.85 -7.25 -19.33
CA PHE A 31 3.51 -7.27 -18.73
C PHE A 31 2.69 -6.03 -19.10
N ALA A 32 1.39 -6.19 -19.26
CA ALA A 32 0.46 -5.05 -19.22
C ALA A 32 0.21 -4.65 -17.76
N THR A 33 0.34 -3.37 -17.45
CA THR A 33 0.20 -2.85 -16.09
C THR A 33 -0.84 -1.73 -16.03
N LEU A 34 -1.51 -1.61 -14.89
CA LEU A 34 -2.48 -0.56 -14.60
C LEU A 34 -2.14 0.12 -13.28
N THR A 35 -1.99 1.43 -13.30
CA THR A 35 -1.84 2.26 -12.11
C THR A 35 -2.95 3.32 -12.07
N PHE A 36 -3.29 3.78 -10.90
CA PHE A 36 -4.29 4.83 -10.69
C PHE A 36 -4.05 5.55 -9.37
N ASP A 37 -4.55 6.77 -9.26
CA ASP A 37 -4.64 7.46 -7.99
C ASP A 37 -5.92 7.02 -7.26
N PHE A 38 -5.80 6.71 -5.99
CA PHE A 38 -6.96 6.47 -5.14
C PHE A 38 -7.82 7.74 -5.04
N ARG A 39 -9.14 7.57 -4.83
CA ARG A 39 -10.04 8.73 -4.68
C ARG A 39 -9.55 9.70 -3.61
N GLY A 40 -9.53 10.99 -3.95
CA GLY A 40 -9.03 12.03 -3.07
C GLY A 40 -7.49 12.15 -3.01
N PHE A 41 -6.76 11.43 -3.87
CA PHE A 41 -5.31 11.55 -4.02
C PHE A 41 -4.96 11.95 -5.46
N GLY A 42 -3.81 12.61 -5.65
CA GLY A 42 -3.27 12.95 -6.95
C GLY A 42 -4.31 13.59 -7.88
N GLN A 43 -4.44 13.04 -9.08
CA GLN A 43 -5.36 13.50 -10.11
C GLN A 43 -6.78 12.95 -9.98
N SER A 44 -7.01 11.96 -9.12
CA SER A 44 -8.35 11.42 -8.90
C SER A 44 -9.23 12.38 -8.13
N GLU A 45 -10.49 12.46 -8.56
CA GLU A 45 -11.52 13.20 -7.86
C GLU A 45 -11.85 12.57 -6.49
N GLY A 46 -12.69 13.23 -5.75
CA GLY A 46 -13.21 12.74 -4.47
C GLY A 46 -12.80 13.60 -3.28
N THR A 47 -13.71 13.68 -2.34
CA THR A 47 -13.58 14.40 -1.08
C THR A 47 -13.87 13.45 0.09
N PRO A 48 -13.28 13.70 1.25
CA PRO A 48 -12.18 14.64 1.51
C PRO A 48 -10.89 14.22 0.80
N ARG A 49 -10.00 15.18 0.52
CA ARG A 49 -8.67 14.91 -0.04
C ARG A 49 -7.77 14.29 1.02
N SER A 50 -6.78 13.52 0.56
CA SER A 50 -5.71 12.96 1.38
C SER A 50 -6.21 12.19 2.63
N TRP A 51 -7.37 11.56 2.51
CA TRP A 51 -7.92 10.71 3.55
C TRP A 51 -7.48 9.25 3.34
N GLU A 52 -6.49 8.85 4.12
CA GLU A 52 -6.00 7.47 4.14
C GLU A 52 -7.02 6.58 4.86
N ASN A 53 -7.87 5.97 4.10
CA ASN A 53 -8.91 5.08 4.58
C ASN A 53 -8.83 3.75 3.82
N PRO A 54 -8.42 2.64 4.50
CA PRO A 54 -8.26 1.34 3.87
C PRO A 54 -9.51 0.84 3.15
N GLU A 55 -10.69 1.02 3.73
CA GLU A 55 -11.94 0.55 3.13
C GLU A 55 -12.23 1.24 1.79
N ARG A 56 -12.01 2.57 1.73
CA ARG A 56 -12.15 3.33 0.48
C ARG A 56 -11.15 2.86 -0.57
N LYS A 57 -9.89 2.65 -0.17
CA LYS A 57 -8.84 2.20 -1.08
C LYS A 57 -9.07 0.77 -1.60
N ILE A 58 -9.56 -0.12 -0.77
CA ILE A 58 -9.97 -1.47 -1.19
C ILE A 58 -11.12 -1.39 -2.21
N SER A 59 -12.10 -0.53 -1.98
CA SER A 59 -13.19 -0.28 -2.93
C SER A 59 -12.68 0.26 -4.28
N ASP A 60 -11.66 1.14 -4.26
CA ASP A 60 -11.05 1.66 -5.49
C ASP A 60 -10.25 0.59 -6.24
N ILE A 61 -9.56 -0.31 -5.53
CA ILE A 61 -8.90 -1.47 -6.14
C ILE A 61 -9.93 -2.37 -6.82
N HIS A 62 -11.06 -2.67 -6.15
CA HIS A 62 -12.14 -3.45 -6.72
C HIS A 62 -12.69 -2.80 -8.00
N ALA A 63 -12.87 -1.48 -8.00
CA ALA A 63 -13.30 -0.73 -9.18
C ALA A 63 -12.26 -0.77 -10.31
N ALA A 64 -10.97 -0.69 -9.99
CA ALA A 64 -9.89 -0.82 -10.97
C ALA A 64 -9.84 -2.22 -11.60
N VAL A 65 -10.07 -3.27 -10.81
CA VAL A 65 -10.24 -4.65 -11.33
C VAL A 65 -11.43 -4.73 -12.27
N THR A 66 -12.56 -4.13 -11.90
CA THR A 66 -13.75 -4.07 -12.77
C THR A 66 -13.43 -3.38 -14.09
N TYR A 67 -12.75 -2.23 -14.05
CA TYR A 67 -12.30 -1.53 -15.25
C TYR A 67 -11.37 -2.38 -16.12
N ALA A 68 -10.40 -3.06 -15.51
CA ALA A 68 -9.48 -3.92 -16.24
C ALA A 68 -10.21 -5.07 -16.97
N VAL A 69 -11.18 -5.69 -16.32
CA VAL A 69 -11.96 -6.79 -16.93
C VAL A 69 -12.94 -6.27 -17.97
N GLU A 70 -13.75 -5.29 -17.65
CA GLU A 70 -14.90 -4.87 -18.49
C GLU A 70 -14.50 -3.91 -19.60
N GLN A 71 -13.55 -3.01 -19.36
CA GLN A 71 -13.16 -1.99 -20.32
C GLN A 71 -11.87 -2.33 -21.08
N LEU A 72 -10.92 -3.00 -20.44
CA LEU A 72 -9.67 -3.37 -21.07
C LEU A 72 -9.63 -4.83 -21.55
N GLY A 73 -10.67 -5.64 -21.23
CA GLY A 73 -10.79 -7.02 -21.68
C GLY A 73 -9.81 -7.98 -21.05
N ALA A 74 -9.32 -7.70 -19.84
CA ALA A 74 -8.40 -8.57 -19.15
C ALA A 74 -9.07 -9.92 -18.79
N ALA A 75 -8.49 -11.03 -19.27
CA ALA A 75 -8.94 -12.37 -18.91
C ALA A 75 -8.33 -12.82 -17.57
N ARG A 76 -7.19 -12.25 -17.16
CA ARG A 76 -6.48 -12.59 -15.93
C ARG A 76 -5.98 -11.31 -15.23
N ILE A 77 -6.11 -11.28 -13.92
CA ILE A 77 -5.73 -10.14 -13.10
C ILE A 77 -4.62 -10.54 -12.12
N GLY A 78 -3.47 -9.86 -12.26
CA GLY A 78 -2.42 -9.83 -11.24
C GLY A 78 -2.56 -8.60 -10.36
N ALA A 79 -2.11 -8.68 -9.14
CA ALA A 79 -2.06 -7.56 -8.21
C ALA A 79 -0.67 -7.42 -7.61
N LEU A 80 -0.13 -6.21 -7.61
CA LEU A 80 1.10 -5.85 -6.92
C LEU A 80 0.81 -4.75 -5.90
N GLY A 81 0.99 -5.06 -4.63
CA GLY A 81 0.95 -4.10 -3.54
C GLY A 81 2.35 -3.75 -3.03
N ILE A 82 2.61 -2.47 -2.81
CA ILE A 82 3.88 -1.99 -2.25
C ILE A 82 3.59 -1.33 -0.91
N CYS A 83 4.27 -1.76 0.15
CA CYS A 83 4.11 -1.23 1.50
C CYS A 83 2.65 -1.35 1.99
N ALA A 84 1.98 -0.25 2.32
CA ALA A 84 0.62 -0.22 2.84
C ALA A 84 -0.41 -0.85 1.89
N SER A 85 -0.27 -0.64 0.59
CA SER A 85 -1.23 -1.21 -0.36
C SER A 85 -1.13 -2.74 -0.50
N SER A 86 -0.09 -3.37 0.02
CA SER A 86 -0.06 -4.82 0.18
C SER A 86 -1.24 -5.32 1.02
N GLY A 87 -1.56 -4.60 2.10
CA GLY A 87 -2.73 -4.90 2.93
C GLY A 87 -4.06 -4.68 2.20
N TYR A 88 -4.17 -3.61 1.41
CA TYR A 88 -5.39 -3.33 0.63
C TYR A 88 -5.59 -4.38 -0.47
N GLN A 89 -4.53 -4.74 -1.18
CA GLN A 89 -4.55 -5.80 -2.20
C GLN A 89 -4.88 -7.17 -1.59
N ALA A 90 -4.36 -7.46 -0.39
CA ALA A 90 -4.67 -8.70 0.32
C ALA A 90 -6.16 -8.83 0.64
N VAL A 91 -6.76 -7.78 1.20
CA VAL A 91 -8.20 -7.77 1.52
C VAL A 91 -9.05 -7.87 0.25
N ASN A 92 -8.67 -7.15 -0.81
CA ASN A 92 -9.34 -7.28 -2.11
C ASN A 92 -9.23 -8.70 -2.67
N ALA A 93 -8.03 -9.31 -2.65
CA ALA A 93 -7.80 -10.67 -3.15
C ALA A 93 -8.57 -11.74 -2.36
N ALA A 94 -8.85 -11.51 -1.08
CA ALA A 94 -9.65 -12.39 -0.25
C ALA A 94 -11.15 -12.36 -0.59
N SER A 95 -11.64 -11.26 -1.17
CA SER A 95 -13.07 -11.02 -1.45
C SER A 95 -13.43 -10.98 -2.93
N ASP A 96 -12.46 -10.71 -3.81
CA ASP A 96 -12.68 -10.61 -5.26
C ASP A 96 -12.12 -11.83 -5.99
N SER A 97 -12.99 -12.72 -6.42
CA SER A 97 -12.62 -13.96 -7.10
C SER A 97 -12.04 -13.77 -8.50
N ARG A 98 -12.01 -12.56 -9.04
CA ARG A 98 -11.43 -12.25 -10.36
C ARG A 98 -9.90 -12.18 -10.32
N GLY A 99 -9.30 -11.99 -9.14
CA GLY A 99 -7.85 -12.01 -8.94
C GLY A 99 -7.25 -13.41 -9.19
N ASN A 100 -6.13 -13.47 -9.90
CA ASN A 100 -5.45 -14.72 -10.22
C ASN A 100 -4.09 -14.88 -9.56
N SER A 101 -3.44 -13.77 -9.20
CA SER A 101 -2.08 -13.77 -8.64
C SER A 101 -1.84 -12.50 -7.82
N LEU A 102 -1.15 -12.64 -6.70
CA LEU A 102 -0.81 -11.53 -5.79
C LEU A 102 0.69 -11.50 -5.53
N ALA A 103 1.29 -10.32 -5.68
CA ALA A 103 2.65 -10.05 -5.24
C ALA A 103 2.69 -8.86 -4.28
N MET A 104 3.63 -8.88 -3.34
CA MET A 104 3.82 -7.85 -2.33
C MET A 104 5.30 -7.50 -2.19
N ILE A 105 5.62 -6.22 -2.24
CA ILE A 105 6.98 -5.71 -2.07
C ILE A 105 7.04 -4.86 -0.80
N ALA A 106 7.95 -5.22 0.10
CA ALA A 106 8.12 -4.59 1.42
C ALA A 106 6.78 -4.35 2.12
N PRO A 107 5.93 -5.38 2.25
CA PRO A 107 4.55 -5.23 2.69
C PRO A 107 4.45 -4.70 4.12
N TRP A 108 3.62 -3.67 4.29
CA TRP A 108 3.18 -3.21 5.61
C TRP A 108 1.89 -3.92 5.99
N LEU A 109 2.02 -4.99 6.75
CA LEU A 109 0.89 -5.83 7.18
C LEU A 109 0.80 -5.77 8.70
N HIS A 110 -0.20 -5.09 9.23
CA HIS A 110 -0.30 -4.81 10.65
C HIS A 110 -1.67 -5.17 11.24
N ASN A 111 -1.69 -5.22 12.53
CA ASN A 111 -2.84 -5.02 13.39
C ASN A 111 -2.46 -3.96 14.44
N MET A 112 -3.41 -3.58 15.29
CA MET A 112 -3.18 -2.54 16.30
C MET A 112 -1.98 -2.84 17.22
N GLN A 113 -1.75 -4.10 17.56
CA GLN A 113 -0.63 -4.51 18.42
C GLN A 113 0.72 -4.35 17.71
N LEU A 114 0.82 -4.81 16.47
CA LEU A 114 2.06 -4.75 15.69
C LEU A 114 2.43 -3.31 15.29
N VAL A 115 1.44 -2.45 15.12
CA VAL A 115 1.68 -1.07 14.69
C VAL A 115 1.98 -0.13 15.87
N ALA A 116 1.58 -0.47 17.07
CA ALA A 116 1.72 0.38 18.25
C ALA A 116 3.17 0.88 18.50
N PRO A 117 4.24 0.07 18.36
CA PRO A 117 5.61 0.57 18.54
C PRO A 117 6.01 1.73 17.63
N TYR A 118 5.42 1.82 16.43
CA TYR A 118 5.71 2.88 15.46
C TYR A 118 5.06 4.21 15.81
N TYR A 119 4.04 4.20 16.67
CA TYR A 119 3.22 5.37 17.01
C TYR A 119 3.20 5.70 18.51
N GLY A 120 4.26 5.35 19.24
CA GLY A 120 4.40 5.68 20.66
C GLY A 120 3.70 4.72 21.62
N GLY A 121 3.55 3.45 21.21
CA GLY A 121 2.89 2.41 21.99
C GLY A 121 1.36 2.57 22.04
N GLU A 122 0.72 1.82 22.91
CA GLU A 122 -0.74 1.84 23.05
C GLU A 122 -1.30 3.23 23.36
N ALA A 123 -0.60 4.00 24.20
CA ALA A 123 -0.99 5.37 24.53
C ALA A 123 -0.98 6.29 23.30
N GLY A 124 0.08 6.25 22.50
CA GLY A 124 0.18 7.03 21.29
C GLY A 124 -0.83 6.63 20.21
N VAL A 125 -1.18 5.35 20.13
CA VAL A 125 -2.27 4.86 19.27
C VAL A 125 -3.62 5.43 19.72
N GLN A 126 -3.94 5.36 21.01
CA GLN A 126 -5.20 5.88 21.55
C GLN A 126 -5.32 7.40 21.36
N GLU A 127 -4.25 8.15 21.58
CA GLU A 127 -4.22 9.59 21.35
C GLU A 127 -4.57 9.93 19.91
N ARG A 128 -4.00 9.22 18.94
CA ARG A 128 -4.28 9.42 17.51
C ARG A 128 -5.71 9.03 17.14
N ILE A 129 -6.24 7.96 17.71
CA ILE A 129 -7.64 7.56 17.50
C ILE A 129 -8.60 8.64 18.01
N VAL A 130 -8.35 9.21 19.19
CA VAL A 130 -9.16 10.30 19.75
C VAL A 130 -9.11 11.53 18.84
N ALA A 131 -7.92 11.93 18.38
CA ALA A 131 -7.75 13.05 17.46
C ALA A 131 -8.47 12.78 16.11
N SER A 132 -8.38 11.55 15.61
CA SER A 132 -9.06 11.12 14.38
C SER A 132 -10.57 11.25 14.48
N ARG A 133 -11.16 10.78 15.57
CA ARG A 133 -12.60 10.88 15.81
C ARG A 133 -13.08 12.32 15.91
N ALA A 134 -12.33 13.19 16.61
CA ALA A 134 -12.65 14.60 16.70
C ALA A 134 -12.60 15.29 15.33
N ALA A 135 -11.55 15.03 14.54
CA ALA A 135 -11.42 15.55 13.18
C ALA A 135 -12.54 15.05 12.25
N HIS A 136 -12.93 13.78 12.36
CA HIS A 136 -14.01 13.21 11.57
C HIS A 136 -15.37 13.81 11.94
N ALA A 137 -15.65 13.99 13.23
CA ALA A 137 -16.88 14.64 13.70
C ALA A 137 -16.97 16.09 13.18
N ARG A 138 -15.86 16.84 13.25
CA ARG A 138 -15.79 18.19 12.70
C ARG A 138 -16.05 18.21 11.18
N TYR A 139 -15.45 17.31 10.46
CA TYR A 139 -15.70 17.19 9.01
C TYR A 139 -17.19 16.90 8.71
N GLN A 140 -17.81 16.02 9.47
CA GLN A 140 -19.25 15.72 9.31
C GLN A 140 -20.15 16.91 9.61
N GLU A 141 -19.78 17.76 10.58
CA GLU A 141 -20.55 18.92 10.99
C GLU A 141 -20.34 20.12 10.05
N THR A 142 -19.11 20.35 9.61
CA THR A 142 -18.73 21.60 8.94
C THR A 142 -18.27 21.43 7.48
N GLY A 143 -17.90 20.22 7.08
CA GLY A 143 -17.24 19.94 5.80
C GLY A 143 -15.75 20.32 5.79
N GLU A 144 -15.20 20.83 6.88
CA GLU A 144 -13.79 21.20 6.99
C GLU A 144 -12.92 20.00 7.35
N VAL A 145 -11.77 19.86 6.70
CA VAL A 145 -10.81 18.78 6.93
C VAL A 145 -9.59 19.30 7.67
N ASP A 146 -9.28 18.69 8.79
CA ASP A 146 -8.03 18.96 9.52
C ASP A 146 -6.91 18.11 8.90
N TYR A 147 -5.79 18.76 8.56
CA TYR A 147 -4.62 18.11 7.96
C TYR A 147 -3.41 18.20 8.86
N ILE A 148 -2.57 17.16 8.78
CA ILE A 148 -1.21 17.15 9.34
C ILE A 148 -0.22 16.88 8.21
N PRO A 149 1.07 17.25 8.35
CA PRO A 149 2.09 16.87 7.38
C PRO A 149 2.17 15.32 7.23
N ALA A 150 2.29 14.84 6.00
CA ALA A 150 2.55 13.42 5.77
C ALA A 150 3.95 13.02 6.27
N ILE A 151 4.91 13.92 6.11
CA ILE A 151 6.32 13.72 6.49
C ILE A 151 6.90 15.02 7.06
N SER A 152 7.72 14.92 8.11
CA SER A 152 8.54 16.02 8.60
C SER A 152 9.70 15.53 9.45
N THR A 153 10.81 16.26 9.41
CA THR A 153 11.95 16.09 10.34
C THR A 153 11.89 17.03 11.54
N THR A 154 10.99 18.00 11.53
CA THR A 154 10.92 19.09 12.54
C THR A 154 9.56 19.20 13.22
N ASP A 155 8.49 18.73 12.57
CA ASP A 155 7.14 18.73 13.14
C ASP A 155 6.77 17.32 13.65
N PRO A 156 6.74 17.12 14.98
CA PRO A 156 6.40 15.82 15.56
C PRO A 156 4.93 15.41 15.36
N ALA A 157 4.06 16.32 14.92
CA ALA A 157 2.68 15.99 14.55
C ALA A 157 2.57 15.30 13.18
N ALA A 158 3.64 15.31 12.38
CA ALA A 158 3.66 14.64 11.09
C ALA A 158 3.33 13.15 11.22
N ALA A 159 2.64 12.62 10.22
CA ALA A 159 2.27 11.21 10.17
C ALA A 159 3.51 10.29 10.14
N MET A 160 4.55 10.70 9.43
CA MET A 160 5.89 10.09 9.43
C MET A 160 6.88 11.14 9.95
N TYR A 161 7.25 11.03 11.21
CA TYR A 161 8.23 11.92 11.83
C TYR A 161 9.62 11.27 11.85
N GLY A 162 10.54 11.81 11.05
CA GLY A 162 11.91 11.31 10.97
C GLY A 162 12.59 11.55 9.61
N PRO A 163 13.85 11.13 9.46
CA PRO A 163 14.64 11.34 8.25
C PRO A 163 14.34 10.26 7.20
N TYR A 164 13.13 10.23 6.70
CA TYR A 164 12.71 9.29 5.66
C TYR A 164 13.05 9.86 4.27
N ASP A 165 14.29 9.70 3.85
CA ASP A 165 14.90 10.35 2.69
C ASP A 165 14.11 10.20 1.39
N TYR A 166 13.49 9.03 1.14
CA TYR A 166 12.66 8.85 -0.06
C TYR A 166 11.60 9.95 -0.18
N TYR A 167 10.92 10.29 0.90
CA TYR A 167 9.83 11.26 0.91
C TYR A 167 10.27 12.71 1.06
N LEU A 168 11.55 12.96 1.32
CA LEU A 168 12.12 14.29 1.57
C LEU A 168 13.00 14.78 0.40
N ASP A 169 13.42 13.88 -0.49
CA ASP A 169 14.31 14.20 -1.60
C ASP A 169 13.51 14.44 -2.89
N PRO A 170 13.57 15.65 -3.48
CA PRO A 170 12.91 15.97 -4.75
C PRO A 170 13.38 15.13 -5.94
N GLN A 171 14.53 14.49 -5.85
CA GLN A 171 15.02 13.56 -6.86
C GLN A 171 14.48 12.15 -6.70
N ARG A 172 13.71 11.90 -5.64
CA ARG A 172 13.14 10.58 -5.30
C ARG A 172 11.62 10.68 -5.23
N GLY A 173 11.04 10.64 -4.03
CA GLY A 173 9.58 10.60 -3.82
C GLY A 173 8.94 11.93 -3.41
N ASP A 174 9.72 13.01 -3.20
CA ASP A 174 9.19 14.34 -2.91
C ASP A 174 8.79 15.07 -4.21
N ILE A 175 7.73 14.61 -4.85
CA ILE A 175 7.28 15.10 -6.16
C ILE A 175 6.12 16.12 -6.04
N PRO A 176 5.94 17.00 -7.05
CA PRO A 176 4.90 18.03 -7.02
C PRO A 176 3.46 17.49 -6.99
N GLU A 177 3.23 16.30 -7.55
CA GLU A 177 1.91 15.66 -7.63
C GLU A 177 1.40 15.18 -6.27
N TRP A 178 2.29 15.06 -5.30
CA TRP A 178 1.95 14.59 -3.94
C TRP A 178 1.59 15.75 -3.03
N ASP A 179 0.42 15.71 -2.39
CA ASP A 179 -0.09 16.77 -1.48
C ASP A 179 0.74 16.94 -0.19
N LYS A 180 1.60 15.97 0.15
CA LYS A 180 2.46 15.95 1.35
C LYS A 180 1.72 16.16 2.67
N CYS A 181 0.45 15.90 2.69
CA CYS A 181 -0.39 15.96 3.87
C CYS A 181 -1.30 14.73 3.97
N ILE A 182 -1.85 14.55 5.14
CA ILE A 182 -2.83 13.49 5.43
C ILE A 182 -3.95 14.10 6.29
N ALA A 183 -5.18 13.76 5.99
CA ALA A 183 -6.30 14.15 6.83
C ALA A 183 -6.17 13.49 8.21
N THR A 184 -6.27 14.27 9.29
CA THR A 184 -6.12 13.77 10.67
C THR A 184 -7.08 12.62 10.98
N MET A 185 -8.27 12.63 10.38
CA MET A 185 -9.27 11.56 10.51
C MET A 185 -8.83 10.22 9.87
N SER A 186 -7.66 10.15 9.26
CA SER A 186 -7.06 8.92 8.74
C SER A 186 -6.56 7.97 9.84
N TRP A 187 -6.26 8.48 11.02
CA TRP A 187 -5.60 7.69 12.05
C TRP A 187 -6.42 6.51 12.54
N GLU A 188 -7.69 6.68 12.84
CA GLU A 188 -8.51 5.58 13.33
C GLU A 188 -8.66 4.46 12.30
N PRO A 189 -9.11 4.71 11.04
CA PRO A 189 -9.24 3.65 10.04
C PRO A 189 -7.90 2.99 9.71
N TRP A 190 -6.77 3.73 9.76
CA TRP A 190 -5.45 3.16 9.55
C TRP A 190 -5.01 2.28 10.71
N LEU A 191 -5.06 2.78 11.94
CA LEU A 191 -4.56 2.07 13.12
C LEU A 191 -5.39 0.84 13.50
N THR A 192 -6.68 0.83 13.15
CA THR A 192 -7.57 -0.32 13.38
C THR A 192 -7.62 -1.29 12.21
N PHE A 193 -7.02 -0.96 11.08
CA PHE A 193 -6.95 -1.85 9.93
C PHE A 193 -6.16 -3.11 10.25
N ASN A 194 -6.71 -4.26 9.91
CA ASN A 194 -6.08 -5.56 10.16
C ASN A 194 -6.18 -6.47 8.92
N PRO A 195 -5.28 -6.32 7.94
CA PRO A 195 -5.27 -7.16 6.76
C PRO A 195 -4.85 -8.62 7.03
N LEU A 196 -4.25 -8.90 8.21
CA LEU A 196 -3.79 -10.26 8.55
C LEU A 196 -4.92 -11.29 8.55
N ILE A 197 -6.12 -10.84 8.94
CA ILE A 197 -7.31 -11.72 8.98
C ILE A 197 -7.79 -12.18 7.59
N SER A 198 -7.34 -11.54 6.52
CA SER A 198 -7.70 -11.93 5.15
C SER A 198 -6.88 -13.11 4.62
N ALA A 199 -5.69 -13.36 5.18
CA ALA A 199 -4.78 -14.39 4.69
C ALA A 199 -5.42 -15.79 4.53
N PRO A 200 -6.22 -16.31 5.47
CA PRO A 200 -6.84 -17.62 5.31
C PRO A 200 -7.83 -17.75 4.15
N GLN A 201 -8.33 -16.65 3.60
CA GLN A 201 -9.26 -16.63 2.47
C GLN A 201 -8.57 -16.51 1.11
N ILE A 202 -7.25 -16.23 1.07
CA ILE A 202 -6.50 -16.02 -0.16
C ILE A 202 -5.98 -17.37 -0.68
N THR A 203 -6.65 -17.92 -1.67
CA THR A 203 -6.30 -19.22 -2.26
C THR A 203 -5.46 -19.12 -3.54
N ILE A 204 -5.36 -17.91 -4.13
CA ILE A 204 -4.52 -17.65 -5.29
C ILE A 204 -3.03 -17.66 -4.91
N PRO A 205 -2.11 -17.88 -5.88
CA PRO A 205 -0.68 -17.81 -5.63
C PRO A 205 -0.24 -16.44 -5.08
N VAL A 206 0.58 -16.44 -4.00
CA VAL A 206 1.10 -15.23 -3.36
C VAL A 206 2.62 -15.26 -3.33
N HIS A 207 3.23 -14.16 -3.79
CA HIS A 207 4.66 -13.90 -3.65
C HIS A 207 4.89 -12.66 -2.77
N MET A 208 5.80 -12.78 -1.81
CA MET A 208 6.20 -11.69 -0.94
C MET A 208 7.72 -11.55 -0.94
N ILE A 209 8.21 -10.31 -0.97
CA ILE A 209 9.62 -10.00 -0.73
C ILE A 209 9.71 -8.91 0.33
N HIS A 210 10.53 -9.12 1.34
CA HIS A 210 10.63 -8.24 2.51
C HIS A 210 12.04 -8.26 3.10
N SER A 211 12.27 -7.45 4.13
CA SER A 211 13.50 -7.42 4.91
C SER A 211 13.20 -7.46 6.40
N PRO A 212 14.04 -8.09 7.21
CA PRO A 212 13.96 -7.98 8.66
C PRO A 212 14.16 -6.54 9.20
N GLU A 213 14.81 -5.67 8.39
CA GLU A 213 15.06 -4.26 8.72
C GLU A 213 13.98 -3.31 8.17
N ALA A 214 13.06 -3.84 7.37
CA ALA A 214 11.92 -3.07 6.88
C ALA A 214 10.79 -3.01 7.93
N ALA A 215 9.71 -2.30 7.59
CA ALA A 215 8.61 -2.09 8.52
C ALA A 215 7.78 -3.36 8.75
N VAL A 216 7.41 -3.62 9.99
CA VAL A 216 6.47 -4.67 10.42
C VAL A 216 6.83 -6.07 9.89
N PRO A 217 8.07 -6.57 10.03
CA PRO A 217 8.46 -7.87 9.49
C PRO A 217 7.67 -9.03 10.10
N ASP A 218 7.29 -8.93 11.38
CA ASP A 218 6.46 -9.94 12.07
C ASP A 218 5.07 -10.06 11.44
N GLY A 219 4.52 -8.95 10.95
CA GLY A 219 3.23 -8.96 10.25
C GLY A 219 3.31 -9.70 8.91
N ALA A 220 4.40 -9.51 8.17
CA ALA A 220 4.65 -10.24 6.93
C ALA A 220 4.78 -11.74 7.17
N GLN A 221 5.49 -12.15 8.23
CA GLN A 221 5.63 -13.56 8.60
C GLN A 221 4.29 -14.16 9.04
N GLN A 222 3.54 -13.48 9.92
CA GLN A 222 2.23 -13.94 10.36
C GLN A 222 1.25 -14.08 9.19
N PHE A 223 1.22 -13.11 8.28
CA PHE A 223 0.39 -13.19 7.08
C PHE A 223 0.76 -14.40 6.22
N TYR A 224 2.06 -14.56 5.95
CA TYR A 224 2.57 -15.69 5.17
C TYR A 224 2.17 -17.03 5.78
N ASP A 225 2.32 -17.19 7.10
CA ASP A 225 2.04 -18.46 7.79
C ASP A 225 0.57 -18.89 7.63
N HIS A 226 -0.35 -17.94 7.58
CA HIS A 226 -1.79 -18.18 7.47
C HIS A 226 -2.32 -18.31 6.03
N LEU A 227 -1.50 -18.09 5.01
CA LEU A 227 -1.91 -18.32 3.61
C LEU A 227 -2.09 -19.82 3.33
N PRO A 228 -3.25 -20.27 2.82
CA PRO A 228 -3.50 -21.67 2.55
C PRO A 228 -3.00 -22.15 1.18
N GLY A 229 -2.88 -21.23 0.22
CA GLY A 229 -2.54 -21.51 -1.18
C GLY A 229 -1.04 -21.57 -1.47
N PRO A 230 -0.65 -21.65 -2.74
CA PRO A 230 0.74 -21.56 -3.17
C PRO A 230 1.34 -20.24 -2.72
N LYS A 231 2.44 -20.29 -1.98
CA LYS A 231 3.01 -19.10 -1.36
C LYS A 231 4.53 -19.11 -1.34
N LYS A 232 5.12 -17.94 -1.42
CA LYS A 232 6.57 -17.73 -1.33
C LYS A 232 6.86 -16.43 -0.61
N LEU A 233 7.74 -16.49 0.38
CA LEU A 233 8.29 -15.32 1.08
C LEU A 233 9.81 -15.32 0.90
N ARG A 234 10.35 -14.20 0.44
CA ARG A 234 11.79 -13.97 0.34
C ARG A 234 12.20 -12.87 1.29
N TRP A 235 13.20 -13.16 2.09
CA TRP A 235 13.88 -12.20 2.93
C TRP A 235 15.18 -11.77 2.26
N ILE A 236 15.40 -10.45 2.14
CA ILE A 236 16.66 -9.87 1.67
C ILE A 236 17.03 -8.70 2.59
N GLU A 237 18.27 -8.26 2.55
CA GLU A 237 18.74 -7.09 3.31
C GLU A 237 18.19 -5.78 2.72
N GLY A 238 18.03 -4.77 3.56
CA GLY A 238 17.61 -3.42 3.16
C GLY A 238 16.52 -2.84 4.05
N THR A 239 16.47 -1.52 4.12
CA THR A 239 15.42 -0.79 4.82
C THR A 239 14.12 -0.77 4.00
N GLN A 240 13.02 -0.31 4.61
CA GLN A 240 11.74 -0.13 3.91
C GLN A 240 11.88 0.72 2.64
N LEU A 241 12.64 1.82 2.71
CA LEU A 241 12.76 2.79 1.63
C LEU A 241 13.68 2.31 0.50
N ASP A 242 14.55 1.34 0.76
CA ASP A 242 15.43 0.77 -0.27
C ASP A 242 14.62 0.02 -1.33
N PHE A 243 13.50 -0.57 -0.95
CA PHE A 243 12.59 -1.22 -1.91
C PHE A 243 11.86 -0.25 -2.83
N TYR A 244 11.90 1.05 -2.56
CA TYR A 244 11.17 2.03 -3.37
C TYR A 244 11.94 2.48 -4.60
N ASP A 245 13.27 2.56 -4.52
CA ASP A 245 14.10 3.07 -5.62
C ASP A 245 15.57 2.61 -5.62
N GLN A 246 16.05 1.91 -4.58
CA GLN A 246 17.45 1.51 -4.56
C GLN A 246 17.71 0.31 -5.49
N PRO A 247 18.73 0.38 -6.35
CA PRO A 247 18.92 -0.58 -7.45
C PRO A 247 19.00 -2.04 -7.00
N THR A 248 19.62 -2.34 -5.88
CA THR A 248 19.79 -3.70 -5.37
C THR A 248 18.46 -4.31 -4.99
N GLN A 249 17.70 -3.65 -4.11
CA GLN A 249 16.41 -4.15 -3.63
C GLN A 249 15.37 -4.18 -4.74
N VAL A 250 15.33 -3.14 -5.57
CA VAL A 250 14.43 -3.06 -6.72
C VAL A 250 14.70 -4.19 -7.72
N SER A 251 15.97 -4.47 -8.05
CA SER A 251 16.32 -5.55 -8.99
C SER A 251 15.90 -6.92 -8.47
N HIS A 252 16.09 -7.18 -7.18
CA HIS A 252 15.64 -8.42 -6.55
C HIS A 252 14.12 -8.53 -6.53
N ALA A 253 13.44 -7.46 -6.13
CA ALA A 253 11.98 -7.41 -6.08
C ALA A 253 11.37 -7.59 -7.47
N LEU A 254 11.84 -6.84 -8.47
CA LEU A 254 11.36 -6.94 -9.85
C LEU A 254 11.52 -8.35 -10.41
N ARG A 255 12.72 -8.92 -10.34
CA ARG A 255 13.00 -10.26 -10.88
C ARG A 255 12.09 -11.31 -10.28
N THR A 256 11.97 -11.35 -8.95
CA THR A 256 11.17 -12.39 -8.28
C THR A 256 9.68 -12.19 -8.48
N THR A 257 9.21 -10.95 -8.59
CA THR A 257 7.82 -10.59 -8.87
C THR A 257 7.47 -10.91 -10.34
N ALA A 258 8.34 -10.58 -11.29
CA ALA A 258 8.14 -10.91 -12.69
C ALA A 258 8.10 -12.44 -12.93
N ASP A 259 9.02 -13.18 -12.30
CA ASP A 259 9.01 -14.64 -12.34
C ASP A 259 7.73 -15.24 -11.75
N HIS A 260 7.24 -14.66 -10.64
CA HIS A 260 5.97 -15.06 -10.05
C HIS A 260 4.81 -14.87 -11.04
N PHE A 261 4.67 -13.70 -11.62
CA PHE A 261 3.59 -13.41 -12.57
C PHE A 261 3.68 -14.24 -13.86
N ARG A 262 4.88 -14.50 -14.40
CA ARG A 262 5.04 -15.39 -15.56
C ARG A 262 4.54 -16.82 -15.31
N ASN A 263 4.62 -17.29 -14.07
CA ASN A 263 4.21 -18.64 -13.71
C ASN A 263 2.74 -18.72 -13.26
N THR A 264 2.08 -17.59 -13.04
CA THR A 264 0.75 -17.56 -12.40
C THR A 264 -0.29 -16.80 -13.20
N LEU A 265 0.12 -15.99 -14.19
CA LEU A 265 -0.69 -15.30 -15.18
C LEU A 265 -0.44 -15.81 -16.60
#